data_72a08e98c0d6d8d733ae21dce56c7525
#
_entry.id   72a08e98c0d6d8d733ae21dce56c7525
#
_cell.length_a   1.000
_cell.length_b   1.000
_cell.length_c   1.000
_cell.angle_alpha   90.00
_cell.angle_beta   90.00
_cell.angle_gamma   90.00
#
_symmetry.space_group_name_H-M   'P 1'
#
loop_
_entity.id
_entity.type
_entity.pdbx_description
1 polymer ?
#
loop_
_entity_poly.entity_id
_entity_poly.type
_entity_poly.pdbx_seq_one_letter_code
_entity_poly.pdbx_strand_id
1 'polypeptide(L)'
;MKQIKRIMGIDPWKITSNQIEKEDRRLQESLTSIGNGYMGMRGNFSETYSGDSHQGTYIAGVWFPDKTRVGWWKNGYPEYFGKAINALNFASVRVFIDDKEVDLAASHVTDFNLSLDMQKGVLTYTYVAYGVRVTAERFFSIAQQELAVFAFMFESLDGEIHQIRTVSVIDANVRNEDSNYDEKFWTVKNLDNTATGSFIVTETIPNPFGVEQFTVAAKQSFAGDFARVKQETRETSVLDVYEAKLVENAPLTFIKNVLVVTSRDIKPSNLTKVLSNLTLEISKKTYNKFYKEQEEAWAKRWEIADVQIDGSAEAQQGIRFNLFQLFSTYYGEDERLNIGPKGFTGEKYGGATYWDTEAYAVPLYLALSDEKVAKNLLKYRHNQLPQAQHNARQQGLKGALYPMVTFTGVECHNEWEITFEEIHRNGAMAYAIYNYTNYTGDETYLAQEGL
;
A
#
# COMPACT_ATOMS: atom_id res chain seq x y z
N MET A 1 32.92 11.33 6.19
CA MET A 1 31.57 10.77 5.99
C MET A 1 30.70 11.34 7.11
N LYS A 2 29.56 11.97 6.79
CA LYS A 2 28.54 12.28 7.82
C LYS A 2 28.09 10.92 8.37
N GLN A 3 28.19 10.75 9.66
CA GLN A 3 27.65 9.56 10.33
C GLN A 3 26.13 9.57 10.12
N ILE A 4 25.60 8.58 9.41
CA ILE A 4 24.15 8.46 9.18
C ILE A 4 23.53 8.21 10.55
N LYS A 5 22.71 9.14 11.05
CA LYS A 5 21.98 8.99 12.30
C LYS A 5 20.93 7.87 12.11
N ARG A 6 20.98 6.84 12.94
CA ARG A 6 19.91 5.84 12.99
C ARG A 6 18.69 6.46 13.68
N ILE A 7 17.54 6.45 13.03
CA ILE A 7 16.28 6.99 13.56
C ILE A 7 15.35 5.93 14.13
N MET A 8 15.63 4.64 13.89
CA MET A 8 14.81 3.52 14.35
C MET A 8 15.61 2.61 15.27
N GLY A 9 14.93 2.05 16.28
CA GLY A 9 15.51 1.09 17.23
C GLY A 9 15.84 -0.26 16.56
N ILE A 10 16.72 -1.02 17.21
CA ILE A 10 17.10 -2.37 16.78
C ILE A 10 16.25 -3.38 17.55
N ASP A 11 15.46 -4.16 16.82
CA ASP A 11 14.69 -5.30 17.32
C ASP A 11 14.59 -6.35 16.19
N PRO A 12 14.82 -7.64 16.44
CA PRO A 12 14.81 -8.65 15.38
C PRO A 12 13.51 -8.76 14.59
N TRP A 13 12.38 -8.35 15.16
CA TRP A 13 11.07 -8.44 14.53
C TRP A 13 10.34 -7.11 14.35
N LYS A 14 10.88 -6.03 14.90
CA LYS A 14 10.18 -4.74 14.92
C LYS A 14 11.03 -3.60 14.41
N ILE A 15 10.37 -2.63 13.78
CA ILE A 15 10.92 -1.30 13.51
C ILE A 15 10.31 -0.36 14.54
N THR A 16 11.10 0.16 15.47
CA THR A 16 10.59 0.92 16.61
C THR A 16 11.17 2.33 16.67
N SER A 17 10.40 3.28 17.21
CA SER A 17 10.86 4.62 17.57
C SER A 17 10.11 5.11 18.80
N ASN A 18 10.78 5.85 19.69
CA ASN A 18 10.18 6.50 20.85
C ASN A 18 9.93 8.00 20.65
N GLN A 19 10.06 8.48 19.43
CA GLN A 19 9.81 9.88 19.07
C GLN A 19 9.25 10.02 17.67
N ILE A 20 8.54 11.13 17.44
CA ILE A 20 8.14 11.56 16.09
C ILE A 20 9.35 12.25 15.46
N GLU A 21 9.90 11.66 14.42
CA GLU A 21 11.07 12.20 13.70
C GLU A 21 10.64 13.36 12.81
N LYS A 22 10.54 14.56 13.38
CA LYS A 22 10.01 15.74 12.65
C LYS A 22 10.85 16.12 11.44
N GLU A 23 12.18 15.98 11.52
CA GLU A 23 13.11 16.30 10.41
C GLU A 23 13.19 15.17 9.37
N ASP A 24 13.02 13.92 9.80
CA ASP A 24 13.10 12.71 8.98
C ASP A 24 11.75 11.98 8.89
N ARG A 25 10.62 12.69 9.02
CA ARG A 25 9.29 12.11 9.08
C ARG A 25 8.97 11.26 7.85
N ARG A 26 9.27 11.76 6.66
CA ARG A 26 9.04 11.01 5.41
C ARG A 26 9.83 9.71 5.34
N LEU A 27 11.04 9.66 5.93
CA LEU A 27 11.80 8.42 6.06
C LEU A 27 11.15 7.47 7.08
N GLN A 28 10.73 7.98 8.25
CA GLN A 28 10.00 7.19 9.24
C GLN A 28 8.73 6.57 8.66
N GLU A 29 7.98 7.32 7.85
CA GLU A 29 6.79 6.83 7.12
C GLU A 29 7.12 5.73 6.12
N SER A 30 8.22 5.84 5.37
CA SER A 30 8.68 4.79 4.46
C SER A 30 9.06 3.52 5.19
N LEU A 31 9.81 3.64 6.29
CA LEU A 31 10.27 2.50 7.09
C LEU A 31 9.13 1.78 7.83
N THR A 32 7.98 2.42 7.99
CA THR A 32 6.81 1.85 8.64
C THR A 32 5.62 1.64 7.69
N SER A 33 5.90 1.56 6.39
CA SER A 33 4.90 1.21 5.39
C SER A 33 4.44 -0.23 5.55
N ILE A 34 3.15 -0.47 5.27
CA ILE A 34 2.48 -1.77 5.34
C ILE A 34 1.65 -2.01 4.10
N GLY A 35 1.41 -3.28 3.76
CA GLY A 35 0.59 -3.67 2.63
C GLY A 35 0.21 -5.15 2.69
N ASN A 36 -0.63 -5.57 1.74
CA ASN A 36 -1.11 -6.96 1.62
C ASN A 36 -1.07 -7.51 0.18
N GLY A 37 -0.32 -6.85 -0.71
CA GLY A 37 -0.24 -7.22 -2.13
C GLY A 37 -1.37 -6.64 -3.00
N TYR A 38 -2.52 -6.31 -2.41
CA TYR A 38 -3.63 -5.64 -3.09
C TYR A 38 -3.60 -4.12 -2.92
N MET A 39 -3.26 -3.67 -1.73
CA MET A 39 -3.08 -2.26 -1.38
C MET A 39 -2.03 -2.10 -0.31
N GLY A 40 -1.49 -0.90 -0.19
CA GLY A 40 -0.53 -0.54 0.83
C GLY A 40 -0.51 0.95 1.14
N MET A 41 0.16 1.29 2.22
CA MET A 41 0.19 2.66 2.74
C MET A 41 1.51 2.92 3.44
N ARG A 42 2.00 4.15 3.32
CA ARG A 42 3.11 4.66 4.12
C ARG A 42 2.70 4.74 5.59
N GLY A 43 3.66 4.82 6.47
CA GLY A 43 3.45 4.94 7.92
C GLY A 43 2.91 6.31 8.37
N ASN A 44 2.00 6.93 7.61
CA ASN A 44 1.35 8.18 7.97
C ASN A 44 0.52 8.02 9.24
N PHE A 45 0.41 9.06 10.07
CA PHE A 45 -0.56 9.05 11.16
C PHE A 45 -1.99 9.13 10.63
N SER A 46 -2.93 8.57 11.39
CA SER A 46 -4.35 8.71 11.06
C SER A 46 -4.91 10.04 11.58
N GLU A 47 -4.38 10.52 12.68
CA GLU A 47 -4.68 11.83 13.28
C GLU A 47 -4.11 12.97 12.43
N THR A 48 -4.49 14.17 12.78
CA THR A 48 -3.91 15.38 12.17
C THR A 48 -2.42 15.46 12.47
N TYR A 49 -1.66 15.74 11.43
CA TYR A 49 -0.22 16.04 11.51
C TYR A 49 0.10 17.23 10.61
N SER A 50 0.29 18.41 11.20
CA SER A 50 0.55 19.66 10.46
C SER A 50 2.00 19.86 10.04
N GLY A 51 2.91 18.92 10.38
CA GLY A 51 4.31 18.93 9.96
C GLY A 51 4.51 18.39 8.54
N ASP A 52 5.77 18.33 8.11
CA ASP A 52 6.13 17.72 6.82
C ASP A 52 5.82 16.22 6.83
N SER A 53 5.08 15.76 5.83
CA SER A 53 4.61 14.38 5.70
C SER A 53 4.38 14.07 4.21
N HIS A 54 4.58 12.83 3.83
CA HIS A 54 4.21 12.34 2.50
C HIS A 54 3.06 11.35 2.65
N GLN A 55 1.83 11.82 2.50
CA GLN A 55 0.66 10.95 2.52
C GLN A 55 0.67 10.05 1.28
N GLY A 56 0.68 8.75 1.49
CA GLY A 56 0.74 7.77 0.40
C GLY A 56 -0.10 6.53 0.69
N THR A 57 -1.11 6.32 -0.16
CA THR A 57 -1.93 5.12 -0.24
C THR A 57 -1.90 4.62 -1.66
N TYR A 58 -1.58 3.35 -1.87
CA TYR A 58 -1.38 2.78 -3.21
C TYR A 58 -2.21 1.52 -3.36
N ILE A 59 -2.76 1.33 -4.56
CA ILE A 59 -3.52 0.13 -4.93
C ILE A 59 -2.76 -0.56 -6.06
N ALA A 60 -2.42 -1.82 -5.87
CA ALA A 60 -1.64 -2.58 -6.82
C ALA A 60 -2.29 -2.61 -8.21
N GLY A 61 -1.52 -2.30 -9.25
CA GLY A 61 -1.98 -2.26 -10.63
C GLY A 61 -2.91 -1.08 -10.99
N VAL A 62 -3.08 -0.10 -10.10
CA VAL A 62 -3.76 1.17 -10.40
C VAL A 62 -2.69 2.24 -10.65
N TRP A 63 -2.71 2.82 -11.84
CA TRP A 63 -1.70 3.71 -12.36
C TRP A 63 -2.29 4.73 -13.35
N PHE A 64 -1.50 5.69 -13.81
CA PHE A 64 -1.93 6.67 -14.79
C PHE A 64 -0.92 6.80 -15.93
N PRO A 65 -1.34 6.77 -17.21
CA PRO A 65 -0.52 7.10 -18.36
C PRO A 65 -0.49 8.62 -18.53
N ASP A 66 0.63 9.26 -18.22
CA ASP A 66 0.79 10.69 -18.41
C ASP A 66 1.64 10.97 -19.65
N LYS A 67 1.51 12.19 -20.20
CA LYS A 67 2.35 12.63 -21.31
C LYS A 67 3.81 12.66 -20.88
N THR A 68 4.70 12.38 -21.83
CA THR A 68 6.13 12.46 -21.62
C THR A 68 6.56 13.92 -21.34
N ARG A 69 7.40 14.14 -20.34
CA ARG A 69 7.89 15.48 -19.97
C ARG A 69 9.23 15.79 -20.60
N VAL A 70 10.03 14.79 -20.87
CA VAL A 70 11.37 14.97 -21.45
C VAL A 70 11.31 15.35 -22.93
N GLY A 71 10.20 15.11 -23.60
CA GLY A 71 9.92 15.63 -24.93
C GLY A 71 10.68 14.99 -26.08
N TRP A 72 11.46 13.94 -25.81
CA TRP A 72 12.13 13.16 -26.84
C TRP A 72 11.83 11.67 -26.68
N TRP A 73 11.73 10.99 -27.79
CA TRP A 73 11.67 9.52 -27.87
C TRP A 73 12.12 9.09 -29.25
N LYS A 74 12.57 7.87 -29.36
CA LYS A 74 13.07 7.30 -30.59
C LYS A 74 11.95 6.50 -31.25
N ASN A 75 11.62 6.82 -32.50
CA ASN A 75 10.61 6.11 -33.28
C ASN A 75 9.20 6.04 -32.65
N GLY A 76 8.80 7.04 -31.87
CA GLY A 76 7.50 7.06 -31.16
C GLY A 76 7.40 6.13 -29.96
N TYR A 77 8.49 5.63 -29.47
CA TYR A 77 8.60 4.72 -28.33
C TYR A 77 9.41 5.39 -27.22
N PRO A 78 8.90 5.55 -25.99
CA PRO A 78 7.57 5.18 -25.48
C PRO A 78 6.47 6.19 -25.84
N GLU A 79 5.21 5.73 -25.77
CA GLU A 79 4.05 6.56 -26.07
C GLU A 79 3.64 7.47 -24.91
N TYR A 80 3.82 7.01 -23.68
CA TYR A 80 3.44 7.72 -22.46
C TYR A 80 4.40 7.41 -21.31
N PHE A 81 4.33 8.21 -20.26
CA PHE A 81 4.99 7.94 -19.00
C PHE A 81 4.01 7.31 -18.00
N GLY A 82 4.25 6.05 -17.63
CA GLY A 82 3.43 5.34 -16.65
C GLY A 82 3.78 5.75 -15.23
N LYS A 83 2.77 6.08 -14.43
CA LYS A 83 2.94 6.56 -13.05
C LYS A 83 2.09 5.76 -12.09
N ALA A 84 2.69 5.24 -11.02
CA ALA A 84 1.92 4.89 -9.83
C ALA A 84 1.28 6.17 -9.28
N ILE A 85 0.04 6.08 -8.86
CA ILE A 85 -0.71 7.22 -8.35
C ILE A 85 -1.15 7.00 -6.91
N ASN A 86 -1.08 8.08 -6.11
CA ASN A 86 -1.65 8.10 -4.78
C ASN A 86 -3.17 7.93 -4.89
N ALA A 87 -3.70 6.95 -4.17
CA ALA A 87 -5.13 6.66 -4.12
C ALA A 87 -5.81 7.41 -2.98
N LEU A 88 -7.11 7.16 -2.80
CA LEU A 88 -7.93 7.75 -1.75
C LEU A 88 -7.24 7.69 -0.37
N ASN A 89 -7.20 8.81 0.34
CA ASN A 89 -6.80 8.79 1.75
C ASN A 89 -7.97 8.30 2.61
N PHE A 90 -7.90 7.06 3.02
CA PHE A 90 -8.87 6.45 3.91
C PHE A 90 -8.32 6.19 5.32
N ALA A 91 -7.08 6.58 5.62
CA ALA A 91 -6.50 6.42 6.95
C ALA A 91 -7.02 7.44 7.97
N SER A 92 -7.46 8.60 7.52
CA SER A 92 -7.72 9.74 8.40
C SER A 92 -8.82 9.46 9.43
N VAL A 93 -8.44 9.67 10.70
CA VAL A 93 -9.32 9.68 11.88
C VAL A 93 -8.85 10.84 12.76
N ARG A 94 -9.49 12.01 12.61
CA ARG A 94 -9.17 13.15 13.47
C ARG A 94 -9.70 12.89 14.87
N VAL A 95 -8.86 13.09 15.87
CA VAL A 95 -9.17 12.84 17.28
C VAL A 95 -9.30 14.18 18.02
N PHE A 96 -10.35 14.31 18.80
CA PHE A 96 -10.58 15.46 19.68
C PHE A 96 -10.80 14.95 21.09
N ILE A 97 -10.10 15.56 22.06
CA ILE A 97 -10.23 15.31 23.49
C ILE A 97 -10.68 16.62 24.14
N ASP A 98 -11.86 16.64 24.74
CA ASP A 98 -12.48 17.85 25.32
C ASP A 98 -12.47 19.04 24.32
N ASP A 99 -12.96 18.77 23.10
CA ASP A 99 -13.00 19.70 21.96
C ASP A 99 -11.64 20.18 21.43
N LYS A 100 -10.51 19.74 22.01
CA LYS A 100 -9.18 20.05 21.49
C LYS A 100 -8.75 19.00 20.50
N GLU A 101 -8.47 19.42 19.27
CA GLU A 101 -7.93 18.51 18.26
C GLU A 101 -6.50 18.07 18.62
N VAL A 102 -6.23 16.78 18.47
CA VAL A 102 -4.88 16.24 18.58
C VAL A 102 -4.18 16.38 17.24
N ASP A 103 -3.21 17.28 17.17
CA ASP A 103 -2.25 17.41 16.08
C ASP A 103 -0.90 16.89 16.56
N LEU A 104 -0.45 15.76 16.03
CA LEU A 104 0.77 15.10 16.49
C LEU A 104 2.06 15.90 16.20
N ALA A 105 1.99 16.95 15.36
CA ALA A 105 3.09 17.87 15.14
C ALA A 105 3.08 19.07 16.10
N ALA A 106 1.88 19.57 16.45
CA ALA A 106 1.68 20.83 17.16
C ALA A 106 1.22 20.68 18.61
N SER A 107 0.45 19.63 18.94
CA SER A 107 -0.02 19.37 20.30
C SER A 107 1.14 18.95 21.21
N HIS A 108 1.00 19.22 22.52
CA HIS A 108 1.91 18.66 23.52
C HIS A 108 1.63 17.15 23.67
N VAL A 109 2.50 16.35 23.08
CA VAL A 109 2.43 14.88 23.07
C VAL A 109 3.59 14.31 23.86
N THR A 110 3.31 13.42 24.81
CA THR A 110 4.31 12.68 25.60
C THR A 110 4.16 11.17 25.42
N ASP A 111 5.12 10.41 25.94
CA ASP A 111 5.12 8.94 25.93
C ASP A 111 4.86 8.33 24.55
N PHE A 112 5.40 8.98 23.50
CA PHE A 112 5.26 8.49 22.14
C PHE A 112 6.08 7.22 21.91
N ASN A 113 5.42 6.20 21.37
CA ASN A 113 6.06 4.97 20.90
C ASN A 113 5.45 4.55 19.58
N LEU A 114 6.28 4.15 18.63
CA LEU A 114 5.91 3.63 17.31
C LEU A 114 6.56 2.26 17.13
N SER A 115 5.80 1.30 16.63
CA SER A 115 6.26 -0.06 16.37
C SER A 115 5.58 -0.64 15.12
N LEU A 116 6.35 -0.95 14.10
CA LEU A 116 5.93 -1.88 13.04
C LEU A 116 6.35 -3.29 13.46
N ASP A 117 5.39 -4.13 13.78
CA ASP A 117 5.60 -5.56 14.03
C ASP A 117 5.57 -6.32 12.71
N MET A 118 6.74 -6.73 12.21
CA MET A 118 6.90 -7.43 10.94
C MET A 118 6.42 -8.88 10.99
N GLN A 119 6.37 -9.47 12.18
CA GLN A 119 5.88 -10.83 12.37
C GLN A 119 4.37 -10.92 12.11
N LYS A 120 3.65 -9.85 12.41
CA LYS A 120 2.19 -9.77 12.31
C LYS A 120 1.69 -8.86 11.20
N GLY A 121 2.56 -8.01 10.65
CA GLY A 121 2.18 -6.98 9.67
C GLY A 121 1.28 -5.90 10.28
N VAL A 122 1.54 -5.49 11.51
CA VAL A 122 0.76 -4.51 12.27
C VAL A 122 1.61 -3.30 12.61
N LEU A 123 1.12 -2.12 12.30
CA LEU A 123 1.70 -0.85 12.74
C LEU A 123 0.92 -0.32 13.94
N THR A 124 1.62 -0.11 15.07
CA THR A 124 1.06 0.42 16.31
C THR A 124 1.81 1.68 16.69
N TYR A 125 1.11 2.69 17.17
CA TYR A 125 1.74 3.79 17.90
C TYR A 125 0.87 4.22 19.07
N THR A 126 1.55 4.72 20.11
CA THR A 126 0.92 5.22 21.35
C THR A 126 1.43 6.61 21.66
N TYR A 127 0.59 7.40 22.30
CA TYR A 127 0.96 8.71 22.82
C TYR A 127 0.02 9.14 23.94
N VAL A 128 0.43 10.14 24.72
CA VAL A 128 -0.41 10.80 25.71
C VAL A 128 -0.64 12.25 25.29
N ALA A 129 -1.89 12.67 25.22
CA ALA A 129 -2.30 14.05 24.98
C ALA A 129 -3.50 14.39 25.86
N TYR A 130 -3.51 15.59 26.48
CA TYR A 130 -4.63 16.09 27.29
C TYR A 130 -5.14 15.11 28.36
N GLY A 131 -4.24 14.41 29.07
CA GLY A 131 -4.60 13.44 30.10
C GLY A 131 -5.04 12.06 29.59
N VAL A 132 -5.13 11.86 28.28
CA VAL A 132 -5.58 10.62 27.68
C VAL A 132 -4.43 9.92 26.95
N ARG A 133 -4.25 8.62 27.20
CA ARG A 133 -3.43 7.74 26.36
C ARG A 133 -4.25 7.28 25.16
N VAL A 134 -3.69 7.44 23.98
CA VAL A 134 -4.24 6.91 22.74
C VAL A 134 -3.29 5.83 22.21
N THR A 135 -3.82 4.65 21.92
CA THR A 135 -3.13 3.59 21.19
C THR A 135 -3.83 3.40 19.85
N ALA A 136 -3.10 3.62 18.77
CA ALA A 136 -3.59 3.43 17.41
C ALA A 136 -2.88 2.23 16.78
N GLU A 137 -3.66 1.31 16.22
CA GLU A 137 -3.17 0.14 15.50
C GLU A 137 -3.79 0.10 14.09
N ARG A 138 -3.02 -0.41 13.12
CA ARG A 138 -3.57 -0.68 11.80
C ARG A 138 -2.87 -1.81 11.09
N PHE A 139 -3.62 -2.49 10.22
CA PHE A 139 -3.12 -3.48 9.29
C PHE A 139 -3.98 -3.56 8.03
N PHE A 140 -3.39 -4.04 6.94
CA PHE A 140 -4.08 -4.47 5.74
C PHE A 140 -4.24 -5.99 5.81
N SER A 141 -5.49 -6.45 5.77
CA SER A 141 -5.78 -7.88 5.97
C SER A 141 -5.25 -8.71 4.80
N ILE A 142 -4.43 -9.73 5.13
CA ILE A 142 -4.01 -10.73 4.14
C ILE A 142 -5.12 -11.74 3.89
N ALA A 143 -5.90 -12.07 4.92
CA ALA A 143 -7.00 -13.03 4.80
C ALA A 143 -8.19 -12.48 3.98
N GLN A 144 -8.33 -11.16 3.89
CA GLN A 144 -9.33 -10.47 3.08
C GLN A 144 -8.70 -9.23 2.45
N GLN A 145 -8.21 -9.36 1.24
CA GLN A 145 -7.37 -8.36 0.58
C GLN A 145 -7.99 -6.96 0.43
N GLU A 146 -9.31 -6.86 0.36
CA GLU A 146 -10.04 -5.60 0.25
C GLU A 146 -10.15 -4.82 1.57
N LEU A 147 -9.76 -5.44 2.72
CA LEU A 147 -9.98 -4.88 4.05
C LEU A 147 -8.72 -4.23 4.65
N ALA A 148 -8.86 -2.96 5.03
CA ALA A 148 -7.94 -2.26 5.95
C ALA A 148 -8.64 -2.02 7.30
N VAL A 149 -7.94 -2.23 8.41
CA VAL A 149 -8.45 -2.07 9.77
C VAL A 149 -7.61 -1.02 10.50
N PHE A 150 -8.29 -0.07 11.13
CA PHE A 150 -7.70 0.96 12.00
C PHE A 150 -8.42 0.91 13.34
N ALA A 151 -7.69 0.64 14.41
CA ALA A 151 -8.23 0.54 15.74
C ALA A 151 -7.58 1.60 16.66
N PHE A 152 -8.40 2.21 17.49
CA PHE A 152 -7.95 3.18 18.50
C PHE A 152 -8.49 2.74 19.87
N MET A 153 -7.63 2.81 20.87
CA MET A 153 -7.98 2.63 22.27
C MET A 153 -7.64 3.91 23.03
N PHE A 154 -8.56 4.37 23.87
CA PHE A 154 -8.46 5.58 24.67
C PHE A 154 -8.53 5.21 26.15
N GLU A 155 -7.57 5.69 26.95
CA GLU A 155 -7.48 5.46 28.40
C GLU A 155 -7.29 6.80 29.13
N SER A 156 -8.13 7.12 30.11
CA SER A 156 -7.92 8.27 31.00
C SER A 156 -6.77 7.98 31.97
N LEU A 157 -5.80 8.88 32.06
CA LEU A 157 -4.62 8.75 32.95
C LEU A 157 -4.65 9.70 34.14
N ASP A 158 -5.49 10.71 34.11
CA ASP A 158 -5.60 11.72 35.16
C ASP A 158 -6.79 11.55 36.13
N GLY A 159 -7.60 10.50 35.86
CA GLY A 159 -8.81 10.20 36.63
C GLY A 159 -10.02 11.08 36.26
N GLU A 160 -9.87 12.01 35.35
CA GLU A 160 -10.94 12.89 34.89
C GLU A 160 -11.82 12.21 33.83
N ILE A 161 -12.98 12.79 33.63
CA ILE A 161 -13.91 12.38 32.57
C ILE A 161 -13.63 13.21 31.33
N HIS A 162 -13.35 12.54 30.21
CA HIS A 162 -13.09 13.20 28.92
C HIS A 162 -14.20 12.95 27.91
N GLN A 163 -14.52 13.94 27.12
CA GLN A 163 -15.34 13.79 25.92
C GLN A 163 -14.43 13.49 24.74
N ILE A 164 -14.55 12.27 24.19
CA ILE A 164 -13.78 11.87 23.02
C ILE A 164 -14.66 12.00 21.80
N ARG A 165 -14.17 12.72 20.78
CA ARG A 165 -14.80 12.81 19.46
C ARG A 165 -13.83 12.37 18.38
N THR A 166 -14.28 11.51 17.49
CA THR A 166 -13.51 11.07 16.31
C THR A 166 -14.23 11.50 15.04
N VAL A 167 -13.46 11.96 14.04
CA VAL A 167 -13.96 12.27 12.70
C VAL A 167 -13.25 11.36 11.72
N SER A 168 -13.93 10.31 11.28
CA SER A 168 -13.44 9.35 10.30
C SER A 168 -13.68 9.86 8.90
N VAL A 169 -12.63 9.93 8.07
CA VAL A 169 -12.70 10.56 6.74
C VAL A 169 -12.19 9.58 5.68
N ILE A 170 -12.86 9.60 4.50
CA ILE A 170 -12.26 9.14 3.24
C ILE A 170 -12.24 10.37 2.32
N ASP A 171 -11.05 10.69 1.78
CA ASP A 171 -10.86 11.87 0.93
C ASP A 171 -10.18 11.49 -0.39
N ALA A 172 -10.76 11.95 -1.48
CA ALA A 172 -10.23 11.83 -2.84
C ALA A 172 -9.37 13.03 -3.27
N ASN A 173 -9.25 14.06 -2.42
CA ASN A 173 -8.39 15.21 -2.70
C ASN A 173 -6.92 14.88 -2.40
N VAL A 174 -6.40 13.91 -3.11
CA VAL A 174 -5.03 13.42 -3.00
C VAL A 174 -4.21 13.79 -4.22
N ARG A 175 -2.89 13.83 -4.05
CA ARG A 175 -1.93 14.20 -5.07
C ARG A 175 -0.71 13.30 -4.99
N ASN A 176 0.00 13.16 -6.10
CA ASN A 176 1.34 12.61 -6.07
C ASN A 176 2.33 13.71 -5.66
N GLU A 177 3.34 13.35 -4.89
CA GLU A 177 4.40 14.27 -4.46
C GLU A 177 5.75 13.95 -5.09
N ASP A 178 6.03 12.66 -5.36
CA ASP A 178 7.35 12.20 -5.82
C ASP A 178 7.53 12.27 -7.34
N SER A 179 6.53 11.92 -8.12
CA SER A 179 6.66 11.77 -9.57
C SER A 179 5.76 12.68 -10.41
N ASN A 180 4.86 13.43 -9.80
CA ASN A 180 3.82 14.19 -10.48
C ASN A 180 3.78 15.67 -10.18
N TYR A 181 4.60 16.15 -9.28
CA TYR A 181 4.67 17.58 -9.00
C TYR A 181 3.30 18.20 -8.68
N ASP A 182 2.56 17.57 -7.72
CA ASP A 182 1.29 18.08 -7.19
C ASP A 182 0.06 17.92 -8.13
N GLU A 183 0.12 17.02 -9.10
CA GLU A 183 -0.99 16.77 -10.01
C GLU A 183 -2.09 15.86 -9.38
N LYS A 184 -3.34 16.12 -9.76
CA LYS A 184 -4.52 15.33 -9.36
C LYS A 184 -4.94 14.41 -10.48
N PHE A 185 -5.18 13.14 -10.15
CA PHE A 185 -5.56 12.12 -11.12
C PHE A 185 -6.97 11.57 -10.93
N TRP A 186 -7.70 12.04 -9.93
CA TRP A 186 -9.00 11.48 -9.56
C TRP A 186 -10.15 12.46 -9.77
N THR A 187 -11.27 11.92 -10.26
CA THR A 187 -12.59 12.55 -10.31
C THR A 187 -13.54 11.75 -9.44
N VAL A 188 -14.28 12.41 -8.55
CA VAL A 188 -15.35 11.78 -7.77
C VAL A 188 -16.54 11.52 -8.68
N LYS A 189 -17.00 10.27 -8.73
CA LYS A 189 -18.15 9.82 -9.54
C LYS A 189 -19.40 9.67 -8.68
N ASN A 190 -19.24 9.23 -7.46
CA ASN A 190 -20.31 9.06 -6.50
C ASN A 190 -19.78 9.08 -5.07
N LEU A 191 -20.55 9.61 -4.15
CA LEU A 191 -20.30 9.53 -2.71
C LEU A 191 -21.64 9.63 -1.97
N ASP A 192 -21.76 8.87 -0.88
CA ASP A 192 -22.99 8.86 -0.10
C ASP A 192 -22.75 8.35 1.33
N ASN A 193 -23.71 8.69 2.19
CA ASN A 193 -23.79 8.23 3.57
C ASN A 193 -24.89 7.18 3.69
N THR A 194 -24.58 6.06 4.31
CA THR A 194 -25.51 4.96 4.54
C THR A 194 -25.61 4.61 6.02
N ALA A 195 -26.62 3.84 6.40
CA ALA A 195 -26.75 3.37 7.77
C ALA A 195 -25.51 2.56 8.24
N THR A 196 -24.84 1.86 7.32
CA THR A 196 -23.68 1.00 7.60
C THR A 196 -22.32 1.70 7.38
N GLY A 197 -22.32 3.02 7.14
CA GLY A 197 -21.09 3.81 6.90
C GLY A 197 -21.14 4.59 5.60
N SER A 198 -20.13 5.38 5.35
CA SER A 198 -20.03 6.24 4.18
C SER A 198 -19.13 5.63 3.11
N PHE A 199 -19.38 5.95 1.83
CA PHE A 199 -18.55 5.47 0.71
C PHE A 199 -18.26 6.57 -0.30
N ILE A 200 -17.20 6.37 -1.07
CA ILE A 200 -16.81 7.20 -2.20
C ILE A 200 -16.38 6.32 -3.37
N VAL A 201 -16.77 6.71 -4.58
CA VAL A 201 -16.36 6.11 -5.84
C VAL A 201 -15.62 7.16 -6.65
N THR A 202 -14.39 6.87 -7.03
CA THR A 202 -13.55 7.73 -7.86
C THR A 202 -13.16 7.03 -9.14
N GLU A 203 -12.85 7.80 -10.14
CA GLU A 203 -12.33 7.33 -11.43
C GLU A 203 -11.12 8.19 -11.82
N THR A 204 -10.10 7.59 -12.40
CA THR A 204 -8.97 8.36 -12.93
C THR A 204 -9.46 9.31 -14.03
N ILE A 205 -8.82 10.47 -14.16
CA ILE A 205 -9.14 11.40 -15.26
C ILE A 205 -8.91 10.74 -16.62
N PRO A 206 -9.62 11.17 -17.69
CA PRO A 206 -9.37 10.68 -19.03
C PRO A 206 -7.93 10.90 -19.49
N ASN A 207 -7.41 10.00 -20.31
CA ASN A 207 -6.09 10.10 -20.92
C ASN A 207 -6.19 9.97 -22.45
N PRO A 208 -5.24 10.56 -23.21
CA PRO A 208 -5.26 10.53 -24.67
C PRO A 208 -4.68 9.24 -25.28
N PHE A 209 -4.21 8.30 -24.46
CA PHE A 209 -3.45 7.13 -24.91
C PHE A 209 -4.28 5.88 -25.10
N GLY A 210 -5.60 5.95 -24.88
CA GLY A 210 -6.49 4.81 -25.02
C GLY A 210 -6.39 3.78 -23.89
N VAL A 211 -5.71 4.12 -22.80
CA VAL A 211 -5.68 3.28 -21.59
C VAL A 211 -6.99 3.44 -20.85
N GLU A 212 -7.59 2.32 -20.43
CA GLU A 212 -8.83 2.33 -19.68
C GLU A 212 -8.66 3.06 -18.33
N GLN A 213 -9.68 3.83 -17.95
CA GLN A 213 -9.72 4.51 -16.66
C GLN A 213 -9.94 3.50 -15.54
N PHE A 214 -9.23 3.69 -14.44
CA PHE A 214 -9.44 2.91 -13.23
C PHE A 214 -10.54 3.56 -12.39
N THR A 215 -11.48 2.73 -11.93
CA THR A 215 -12.46 3.12 -10.91
C THR A 215 -12.09 2.47 -9.59
N VAL A 216 -12.00 3.27 -8.52
CA VAL A 216 -11.73 2.81 -7.17
C VAL A 216 -12.88 3.24 -6.27
N ALA A 217 -13.42 2.30 -5.52
CA ALA A 217 -14.46 2.58 -4.53
C ALA A 217 -13.99 2.16 -3.14
N ALA A 218 -14.17 3.06 -2.16
CA ALA A 218 -13.84 2.80 -0.76
C ALA A 218 -15.06 3.05 0.12
N LYS A 219 -15.29 2.20 1.11
CA LYS A 219 -16.35 2.32 2.09
C LYS A 219 -15.81 2.13 3.49
N GLN A 220 -16.10 3.08 4.38
CA GLN A 220 -15.81 2.95 5.80
C GLN A 220 -17.02 2.46 6.59
N SER A 221 -16.76 1.63 7.59
CA SER A 221 -17.72 1.21 8.60
C SER A 221 -17.06 1.22 9.97
N PHE A 222 -17.86 1.21 11.00
CA PHE A 222 -17.39 1.39 12.37
C PHE A 222 -17.86 0.25 13.28
N ALA A 223 -17.01 -0.06 14.30
CA ALA A 223 -17.34 -0.90 15.45
C ALA A 223 -16.67 -0.33 16.71
N GLY A 224 -17.26 -0.54 17.87
CA GLY A 224 -16.69 -0.12 19.18
C GLY A 224 -17.70 0.63 20.03
N ASP A 225 -17.19 1.46 20.95
CA ASP A 225 -17.94 2.03 22.07
C ASP A 225 -18.51 3.43 21.80
N PHE A 226 -18.34 3.95 20.59
CA PHE A 226 -18.73 5.30 20.21
C PHE A 226 -20.12 5.32 19.55
N ALA A 227 -20.89 6.38 19.78
CA ALA A 227 -22.12 6.67 19.08
C ALA A 227 -21.85 7.55 17.87
N ARG A 228 -22.40 7.20 16.70
CA ARG A 228 -22.34 8.08 15.53
C ARG A 228 -23.32 9.24 15.70
N VAL A 229 -22.81 10.47 15.68
CA VAL A 229 -23.59 11.70 15.90
C VAL A 229 -23.86 12.47 14.62
N LYS A 230 -23.00 12.32 13.59
CA LYS A 230 -23.16 13.02 12.31
C LYS A 230 -22.55 12.23 11.17
N GLN A 231 -23.12 12.37 9.98
CA GLN A 231 -22.52 12.01 8.69
C GLN A 231 -22.56 13.23 7.78
N GLU A 232 -21.52 13.44 6.99
CA GLU A 232 -21.39 14.57 6.09
C GLU A 232 -20.74 14.13 4.79
N THR A 233 -21.25 14.64 3.67
CA THR A 233 -20.62 14.55 2.36
C THR A 233 -20.09 15.91 1.95
N ARG A 234 -18.90 15.96 1.36
CA ARG A 234 -18.29 17.14 0.75
C ARG A 234 -17.95 16.84 -0.70
N GLU A 235 -17.46 17.80 -1.42
CA GLU A 235 -17.13 17.65 -2.84
C GLU A 235 -16.22 16.45 -3.14
N THR A 236 -15.20 16.21 -2.30
CA THR A 236 -14.20 15.16 -2.49
C THR A 236 -14.14 14.16 -1.34
N SER A 237 -14.95 14.29 -0.32
CA SER A 237 -14.81 13.47 0.88
C SER A 237 -16.12 13.10 1.54
N VAL A 238 -16.10 12.00 2.28
CA VAL A 238 -17.17 11.57 3.19
C VAL A 238 -16.63 11.50 4.61
N LEU A 239 -17.46 11.94 5.56
CA LEU A 239 -17.10 12.03 6.97
C LEU A 239 -18.17 11.38 7.84
N ASP A 240 -17.73 10.60 8.82
CA ASP A 240 -18.55 10.07 9.90
C ASP A 240 -18.00 10.59 11.24
N VAL A 241 -18.82 11.22 12.04
CA VAL A 241 -18.47 11.78 13.37
C VAL A 241 -19.03 10.89 14.45
N TYR A 242 -18.18 10.53 15.39
CA TYR A 242 -18.52 9.68 16.52
C TYR A 242 -18.09 10.33 17.83
N GLU A 243 -18.86 10.09 18.90
CA GLU A 243 -18.58 10.61 20.23
C GLU A 243 -18.76 9.52 21.29
N ALA A 244 -17.93 9.60 22.33
CA ALA A 244 -18.05 8.78 23.52
C ALA A 244 -17.51 9.52 24.74
N LYS A 245 -17.98 9.11 25.94
CA LYS A 245 -17.53 9.64 27.20
C LYS A 245 -16.55 8.65 27.84
N LEU A 246 -15.29 9.04 27.92
CA LEU A 246 -14.22 8.26 28.56
C LEU A 246 -14.26 8.52 30.07
N VAL A 247 -14.29 7.43 30.84
CA VAL A 247 -14.23 7.50 32.31
C VAL A 247 -13.02 6.67 32.79
N GLU A 248 -12.56 6.95 33.99
CA GLU A 248 -11.45 6.23 34.61
C GLU A 248 -11.71 4.70 34.64
N ASN A 249 -10.68 3.90 34.39
CA ASN A 249 -10.71 2.44 34.38
C ASN A 249 -11.70 1.78 33.41
N ALA A 250 -12.24 2.53 32.43
CA ALA A 250 -13.10 2.02 31.37
C ALA A 250 -12.60 2.50 30.00
N PRO A 251 -11.57 1.85 29.42
CA PRO A 251 -11.02 2.24 28.13
C PRO A 251 -12.08 2.11 27.03
N LEU A 252 -12.04 3.04 26.07
CA LEU A 252 -12.92 3.03 24.91
C LEU A 252 -12.19 2.52 23.68
N THR A 253 -12.91 1.81 22.83
CA THR A 253 -12.41 1.36 21.53
C THR A 253 -13.18 2.00 20.38
N PHE A 254 -12.42 2.44 19.35
CA PHE A 254 -12.94 2.91 18.09
C PHE A 254 -12.28 2.13 16.95
N ILE A 255 -13.06 1.39 16.18
CA ILE A 255 -12.55 0.54 15.10
C ILE A 255 -13.17 0.99 13.79
N LYS A 256 -12.33 1.51 12.90
CA LYS A 256 -12.66 1.84 11.52
C LYS A 256 -12.23 0.70 10.61
N ASN A 257 -13.19 0.10 9.93
CA ASN A 257 -12.95 -0.86 8.85
C ASN A 257 -13.14 -0.15 7.52
N VAL A 258 -12.20 -0.29 6.61
CA VAL A 258 -12.28 0.27 5.26
C VAL A 258 -12.19 -0.86 4.25
N LEU A 259 -13.20 -0.96 3.40
CA LEU A 259 -13.21 -1.86 2.24
C LEU A 259 -12.89 -1.08 0.99
N VAL A 260 -11.95 -1.58 0.19
CA VAL A 260 -11.53 -0.99 -1.08
C VAL A 260 -11.71 -2.00 -2.20
N VAL A 261 -12.40 -1.62 -3.27
CA VAL A 261 -12.60 -2.44 -4.48
C VAL A 261 -12.32 -1.63 -5.73
N THR A 262 -11.90 -2.30 -6.80
CA THR A 262 -11.47 -1.61 -8.02
C THR A 262 -12.07 -2.21 -9.29
N SER A 263 -12.05 -1.42 -10.38
CA SER A 263 -12.45 -1.86 -11.71
C SER A 263 -11.52 -2.92 -12.32
N ARG A 264 -10.35 -3.17 -11.72
CA ARG A 264 -9.48 -4.29 -12.13
C ARG A 264 -10.15 -5.65 -11.94
N ASP A 265 -11.01 -5.78 -10.93
CA ASP A 265 -11.61 -7.05 -10.52
C ASP A 265 -13.13 -7.06 -10.72
N ILE A 266 -13.77 -5.89 -10.67
CA ILE A 266 -15.22 -5.76 -10.60
C ILE A 266 -15.67 -4.69 -11.59
N LYS A 267 -16.67 -4.98 -12.42
CA LYS A 267 -17.27 -3.97 -13.31
C LYS A 267 -17.68 -2.73 -12.52
N PRO A 268 -17.37 -1.50 -12.99
CA PRO A 268 -17.67 -0.26 -12.28
C PRO A 268 -19.12 -0.14 -11.76
N SER A 269 -20.09 -0.61 -12.53
CA SER A 269 -21.52 -0.62 -12.16
C SER A 269 -21.84 -1.49 -10.93
N ASN A 270 -20.97 -2.41 -10.55
CA ASN A 270 -21.19 -3.37 -9.46
C ASN A 270 -20.39 -3.04 -8.18
N LEU A 271 -19.48 -2.07 -8.22
CA LEU A 271 -18.55 -1.78 -7.11
C LEU A 271 -19.31 -1.47 -5.80
N THR A 272 -20.32 -0.62 -5.83
CA THR A 272 -21.11 -0.25 -4.63
C THR A 272 -21.90 -1.42 -4.06
N LYS A 273 -22.42 -2.31 -4.93
CA LYS A 273 -23.10 -3.53 -4.52
C LYS A 273 -22.14 -4.50 -3.82
N VAL A 274 -20.94 -4.68 -4.39
CA VAL A 274 -19.91 -5.55 -3.81
C VAL A 274 -19.46 -4.99 -2.46
N LEU A 275 -19.18 -3.69 -2.35
CA LEU A 275 -18.86 -3.03 -1.07
C LEU A 275 -19.95 -3.27 -0.02
N SER A 276 -21.22 -3.19 -0.40
CA SER A 276 -22.33 -3.42 0.52
C SER A 276 -22.37 -4.86 1.04
N ASN A 277 -22.14 -5.83 0.15
CA ASN A 277 -22.08 -7.25 0.52
C ASN A 277 -20.89 -7.54 1.45
N LEU A 278 -19.69 -7.06 1.09
CA LEU A 278 -18.49 -7.20 1.91
C LEU A 278 -18.67 -6.54 3.29
N THR A 279 -19.35 -5.37 3.35
CA THR A 279 -19.65 -4.71 4.62
C THR A 279 -20.50 -5.61 5.54
N LEU A 280 -21.50 -6.30 4.98
CA LEU A 280 -22.32 -7.25 5.72
C LEU A 280 -21.55 -8.50 6.17
N GLU A 281 -20.56 -8.92 5.40
CA GLU A 281 -19.69 -10.04 5.78
C GLU A 281 -18.76 -9.68 6.92
N ILE A 282 -18.06 -8.55 6.82
CA ILE A 282 -17.11 -8.10 7.86
C ILE A 282 -17.83 -7.71 9.16
N SER A 283 -19.08 -7.23 9.10
CA SER A 283 -19.85 -6.87 10.31
C SER A 283 -20.14 -8.06 11.25
N LYS A 284 -19.97 -9.29 10.75
CA LYS A 284 -20.11 -10.52 11.54
C LYS A 284 -18.85 -10.89 12.32
N LYS A 285 -17.74 -10.21 12.08
CA LYS A 285 -16.46 -10.47 12.72
C LYS A 285 -16.10 -9.34 13.70
N THR A 286 -15.39 -9.70 14.75
CA THR A 286 -14.82 -8.73 15.70
C THR A 286 -13.41 -8.34 15.29
N TYR A 287 -12.89 -7.23 15.85
CA TYR A 287 -11.49 -6.84 15.71
C TYR A 287 -10.52 -7.97 16.04
N ASN A 288 -10.72 -8.65 17.17
CA ASN A 288 -9.86 -9.76 17.59
C ASN A 288 -9.84 -10.91 16.57
N LYS A 289 -10.95 -11.15 15.87
CA LYS A 289 -10.99 -12.15 14.81
C LYS A 289 -10.16 -11.72 13.60
N PHE A 290 -10.27 -10.47 13.16
CA PHE A 290 -9.44 -9.92 12.07
C PHE A 290 -7.96 -9.95 12.44
N TYR A 291 -7.62 -9.53 13.65
CA TYR A 291 -6.25 -9.53 14.14
C TYR A 291 -5.64 -10.94 14.16
N LYS A 292 -6.39 -11.92 14.66
CA LYS A 292 -5.97 -13.32 14.67
C LYS A 292 -5.76 -13.88 13.26
N GLU A 293 -6.70 -13.61 12.34
CA GLU A 293 -6.56 -14.01 10.93
C GLU A 293 -5.31 -13.39 10.29
N GLN A 294 -4.97 -12.15 10.63
CA GLN A 294 -3.76 -11.46 10.20
C GLN A 294 -2.49 -12.14 10.73
N GLU A 295 -2.43 -12.44 12.04
CA GLU A 295 -1.32 -13.16 12.65
C GLU A 295 -1.10 -14.54 12.01
N GLU A 296 -2.16 -15.31 11.83
CA GLU A 296 -2.11 -16.64 11.23
C GLU A 296 -1.64 -16.60 9.77
N ALA A 297 -2.05 -15.59 9.02
CA ALA A 297 -1.65 -15.43 7.62
C ALA A 297 -0.17 -15.05 7.46
N TRP A 298 0.33 -14.13 8.31
CA TRP A 298 1.75 -13.80 8.33
C TRP A 298 2.62 -14.94 8.86
N ALA A 299 2.16 -15.65 9.90
CA ALA A 299 2.88 -16.81 10.43
C ALA A 299 3.17 -17.86 9.36
N LYS A 300 2.19 -18.15 8.48
CA LYS A 300 2.37 -19.08 7.35
C LYS A 300 3.44 -18.60 6.34
N ARG A 301 3.53 -17.28 6.09
CA ARG A 301 4.58 -16.74 5.23
C ARG A 301 5.95 -16.90 5.88
N TRP A 302 6.05 -16.59 7.18
CA TRP A 302 7.30 -16.69 7.93
C TRP A 302 7.77 -18.12 8.17
N GLU A 303 6.89 -19.13 8.22
CA GLU A 303 7.26 -20.56 8.30
C GLU A 303 8.22 -20.98 7.16
N ILE A 304 8.06 -20.39 5.98
CA ILE A 304 8.88 -20.69 4.80
C ILE A 304 10.06 -19.72 4.68
N ALA A 305 9.82 -18.46 5.02
CA ALA A 305 10.69 -17.34 4.61
C ALA A 305 11.65 -16.86 5.69
N ASP A 306 11.50 -17.25 6.97
CA ASP A 306 12.33 -16.70 8.02
C ASP A 306 13.80 -17.14 7.90
N VAL A 307 14.67 -16.17 7.64
CA VAL A 307 16.12 -16.35 7.61
C VAL A 307 16.67 -15.93 8.97
N GLN A 308 17.28 -16.88 9.68
CA GLN A 308 17.87 -16.65 11.00
C GLN A 308 19.36 -16.32 10.90
N ILE A 309 19.75 -15.22 11.54
CA ILE A 309 21.12 -14.72 11.58
C ILE A 309 21.58 -14.65 13.04
N ASP A 310 22.55 -15.50 13.40
CA ASP A 310 23.16 -15.47 14.71
C ASP A 310 24.21 -14.35 14.84
N GLY A 311 24.29 -13.74 16.02
CA GLY A 311 25.32 -12.78 16.37
C GLY A 311 25.06 -11.32 16.04
N SER A 312 24.01 -10.98 15.28
CA SER A 312 23.66 -9.59 14.95
C SER A 312 22.15 -9.35 14.88
N ALA A 313 21.59 -8.73 15.90
CA ALA A 313 20.19 -8.30 15.90
C ALA A 313 19.89 -7.29 14.78
N GLU A 314 20.86 -6.43 14.44
CA GLU A 314 20.74 -5.46 13.36
C GLU A 314 20.65 -6.13 11.98
N ALA A 315 21.50 -7.11 11.70
CA ALA A 315 21.44 -7.89 10.46
C ALA A 315 20.14 -8.70 10.38
N GLN A 316 19.71 -9.30 11.51
CA GLN A 316 18.43 -10.00 11.61
C GLN A 316 17.23 -9.08 11.35
N GLN A 317 17.23 -7.88 11.90
CA GLN A 317 16.21 -6.86 11.60
C GLN A 317 16.22 -6.52 10.10
N GLY A 318 17.39 -6.28 9.53
CA GLY A 318 17.55 -5.87 8.13
C GLY A 318 17.01 -6.90 7.14
N ILE A 319 17.33 -8.19 7.32
CA ILE A 319 16.82 -9.23 6.40
C ILE A 319 15.30 -9.39 6.52
N ARG A 320 14.76 -9.45 7.75
CA ARG A 320 13.31 -9.55 7.97
C ARG A 320 12.57 -8.32 7.44
N PHE A 321 13.14 -7.13 7.60
CA PHE A 321 12.55 -5.91 7.04
C PHE A 321 12.44 -5.97 5.51
N ASN A 322 13.49 -6.39 4.82
CA ASN A 322 13.46 -6.53 3.37
C ASN A 322 12.43 -7.57 2.92
N LEU A 323 12.40 -8.74 3.56
CA LEU A 323 11.41 -9.79 3.27
C LEU A 323 9.99 -9.31 3.54
N PHE A 324 9.76 -8.64 4.67
CA PHE A 324 8.46 -8.07 5.03
C PHE A 324 7.97 -7.08 3.96
N GLN A 325 8.82 -6.17 3.49
CA GLN A 325 8.45 -5.18 2.49
C GLN A 325 8.15 -5.83 1.12
N LEU A 326 8.93 -6.84 0.72
CA LEU A 326 8.66 -7.60 -0.51
C LEU A 326 7.31 -8.35 -0.42
N PHE A 327 7.06 -9.06 0.67
CA PHE A 327 5.84 -9.84 0.87
C PHE A 327 4.59 -8.98 1.12
N SER A 328 4.75 -7.78 1.66
CA SER A 328 3.68 -6.78 1.76
C SER A 328 3.28 -6.23 0.40
N THR A 329 4.23 -6.19 -0.56
CA THR A 329 4.02 -5.64 -1.90
C THR A 329 3.46 -6.68 -2.86
N TYR A 330 3.96 -7.92 -2.82
CA TYR A 330 3.56 -8.99 -3.72
C TYR A 330 3.81 -10.36 -3.08
N TYR A 331 2.85 -11.27 -3.20
CA TYR A 331 2.98 -12.65 -2.74
C TYR A 331 2.26 -13.65 -3.67
N GLY A 332 2.11 -13.33 -4.94
CA GLY A 332 1.66 -14.26 -6.00
C GLY A 332 0.17 -14.54 -6.08
N GLU A 333 -0.68 -13.72 -5.45
CA GLU A 333 -2.13 -13.92 -5.50
C GLU A 333 -2.74 -13.59 -6.85
N ASP A 334 -2.14 -12.68 -7.62
CA ASP A 334 -2.65 -12.18 -8.89
C ASP A 334 -1.55 -12.18 -9.96
N GLU A 335 -1.69 -13.00 -11.01
CA GLU A 335 -0.77 -13.08 -12.15
C GLU A 335 -0.79 -11.84 -13.07
N ARG A 336 -1.73 -10.92 -12.85
CA ARG A 336 -1.80 -9.62 -13.55
C ARG A 336 -0.95 -8.55 -12.88
N LEU A 337 -0.37 -8.86 -11.71
CA LEU A 337 0.46 -7.97 -10.92
C LEU A 337 1.93 -8.38 -10.95
N ASN A 338 2.78 -7.43 -10.62
CA ASN A 338 4.20 -7.62 -10.48
C ASN A 338 4.72 -6.80 -9.30
N ILE A 339 6.00 -6.97 -8.97
CA ILE A 339 6.64 -6.20 -7.91
C ILE A 339 7.53 -5.11 -8.51
N GLY A 340 7.30 -3.87 -8.10
CA GLY A 340 8.18 -2.75 -8.41
C GLY A 340 9.30 -2.58 -7.37
N PRO A 341 10.38 -1.87 -7.71
CA PRO A 341 11.56 -1.75 -6.84
C PRO A 341 11.34 -0.96 -5.55
N LYS A 342 10.25 -0.19 -5.44
CA LYS A 342 9.92 0.64 -4.26
C LYS A 342 8.72 0.13 -3.45
N GLY A 343 8.00 -0.87 -3.94
CA GLY A 343 6.79 -1.34 -3.27
C GLY A 343 5.77 -0.22 -3.03
N PHE A 344 5.20 -0.18 -1.81
CA PHE A 344 4.20 0.83 -1.40
C PHE A 344 4.80 2.00 -0.62
N THR A 345 6.04 2.38 -0.89
CA THR A 345 6.75 3.43 -0.14
C THR A 345 6.72 4.82 -0.80
N GLY A 346 6.19 4.95 -2.00
CA GLY A 346 6.10 6.21 -2.74
C GLY A 346 5.77 6.01 -4.22
N GLU A 347 5.62 7.10 -4.97
CA GLU A 347 5.28 7.06 -6.39
C GLU A 347 6.49 6.83 -7.30
N LYS A 348 7.70 7.20 -6.86
CA LYS A 348 8.94 6.96 -7.62
C LYS A 348 9.20 5.47 -7.74
N TYR A 349 9.24 4.97 -8.96
CA TYR A 349 9.40 3.55 -9.29
C TYR A 349 8.34 2.65 -8.64
N GLY A 350 7.28 3.24 -8.04
CA GLY A 350 6.25 2.51 -7.33
C GLY A 350 5.30 1.78 -8.28
N GLY A 351 5.09 0.48 -8.05
CA GLY A 351 4.09 -0.31 -8.77
C GLY A 351 4.43 -0.68 -10.21
N ALA A 352 5.34 0.03 -10.87
CA ALA A 352 5.81 -0.32 -12.21
C ALA A 352 6.78 -1.50 -12.16
N THR A 353 6.73 -2.36 -13.17
CA THR A 353 7.64 -3.49 -13.31
C THR A 353 8.96 -3.04 -13.94
N TYR A 354 10.06 -3.49 -13.35
CA TYR A 354 11.42 -3.36 -13.87
C TYR A 354 12.04 -4.75 -14.06
N TRP A 355 13.16 -4.84 -14.76
CA TRP A 355 13.92 -6.09 -14.89
C TRP A 355 14.53 -6.59 -13.56
N ASP A 356 14.53 -5.75 -12.53
CA ASP A 356 14.85 -6.11 -11.15
C ASP A 356 14.02 -7.29 -10.64
N THR A 357 12.78 -7.40 -11.08
CA THR A 357 11.90 -8.53 -10.75
C THR A 357 12.53 -9.85 -11.16
N GLU A 358 12.96 -9.96 -12.41
CA GLU A 358 13.52 -11.18 -12.97
C GLU A 358 14.92 -11.47 -12.43
N ALA A 359 15.74 -10.43 -12.28
CA ALA A 359 17.11 -10.58 -11.86
C ALA A 359 17.27 -10.87 -10.36
N TYR A 360 16.41 -10.29 -9.51
CA TYR A 360 16.58 -10.31 -8.06
C TYR A 360 15.37 -10.85 -7.29
N ALA A 361 14.16 -10.48 -7.67
CA ALA A 361 12.97 -10.89 -6.92
C ALA A 361 12.60 -12.34 -7.20
N VAL A 362 12.63 -12.80 -8.45
CA VAL A 362 12.32 -14.20 -8.80
C VAL A 362 13.22 -15.20 -8.06
N PRO A 363 14.57 -15.05 -8.04
CA PRO A 363 15.42 -15.93 -7.26
C PRO A 363 15.10 -15.94 -5.76
N LEU A 364 14.75 -14.78 -5.18
CA LEU A 364 14.37 -14.67 -3.78
C LEU A 364 13.05 -15.42 -3.51
N TYR A 365 12.03 -15.23 -4.33
CA TYR A 365 10.74 -15.91 -4.16
C TYR A 365 10.86 -17.43 -4.37
N LEU A 366 11.72 -17.89 -5.29
CA LEU A 366 12.01 -19.32 -5.45
C LEU A 366 12.62 -19.93 -4.19
N ALA A 367 13.45 -19.17 -3.47
CA ALA A 367 14.11 -19.67 -2.27
C ALA A 367 13.22 -19.59 -1.01
N LEU A 368 12.32 -18.60 -0.92
CA LEU A 368 11.67 -18.17 0.33
C LEU A 368 10.14 -18.09 0.26
N SER A 369 9.52 -18.67 -0.79
CA SER A 369 8.07 -18.73 -0.91
C SER A 369 7.61 -19.96 -1.69
N ASP A 370 6.29 -20.13 -1.80
CA ASP A 370 5.70 -21.13 -2.69
C ASP A 370 6.09 -20.83 -4.15
N GLU A 371 6.38 -21.88 -4.94
CA GLU A 371 6.79 -21.77 -6.35
C GLU A 371 5.79 -20.98 -7.22
N LYS A 372 4.51 -20.99 -6.84
CA LYS A 372 3.44 -20.24 -7.51
C LYS A 372 3.73 -18.74 -7.55
N VAL A 373 4.39 -18.20 -6.52
CA VAL A 373 4.71 -16.76 -6.44
C VAL A 373 5.64 -16.37 -7.58
N ALA A 374 6.74 -17.12 -7.76
CA ALA A 374 7.67 -16.91 -8.86
C ALA A 374 7.02 -17.21 -10.22
N LYS A 375 6.21 -18.28 -10.31
CA LYS A 375 5.49 -18.64 -11.55
C LYS A 375 4.58 -17.51 -12.03
N ASN A 376 3.83 -16.86 -11.14
CA ASN A 376 2.94 -15.77 -11.51
C ASN A 376 3.70 -14.53 -12.00
N LEU A 377 4.89 -14.25 -11.47
CA LEU A 377 5.75 -13.18 -12.02
C LEU A 377 6.20 -13.47 -13.46
N LEU A 378 6.51 -14.73 -13.76
CA LEU A 378 6.87 -15.15 -15.12
C LEU A 378 5.65 -15.11 -16.06
N LYS A 379 4.48 -15.55 -15.60
CA LYS A 379 3.22 -15.45 -16.36
C LYS A 379 2.85 -14.01 -16.69
N TYR A 380 3.07 -13.10 -15.76
CA TYR A 380 2.88 -11.66 -16.01
C TYR A 380 3.67 -11.21 -17.26
N ARG A 381 4.93 -11.66 -17.38
CA ARG A 381 5.77 -11.35 -18.54
C ARG A 381 5.30 -12.09 -19.80
N HIS A 382 4.97 -13.38 -19.69
CA HIS A 382 4.44 -14.15 -20.82
C HIS A 382 3.18 -13.48 -21.42
N ASN A 383 2.27 -13.00 -20.58
CA ASN A 383 1.06 -12.31 -21.01
C ASN A 383 1.35 -11.00 -21.78
N GLN A 384 2.54 -10.43 -21.61
CA GLN A 384 3.00 -9.22 -22.30
C GLN A 384 3.77 -9.50 -23.60
N LEU A 385 3.97 -10.76 -23.99
CA LEU A 385 4.73 -11.12 -25.19
C LEU A 385 4.23 -10.44 -26.46
N PRO A 386 2.91 -10.35 -26.75
CA PRO A 386 2.41 -9.64 -27.94
C PRO A 386 2.83 -8.16 -27.97
N GLN A 387 2.84 -7.50 -26.81
CA GLN A 387 3.29 -6.12 -26.68
C GLN A 387 4.81 -6.00 -26.84
N ALA A 388 5.58 -6.92 -26.29
CA ALA A 388 7.03 -6.95 -26.47
C ALA A 388 7.42 -7.16 -27.94
N GLN A 389 6.68 -7.96 -28.70
CA GLN A 389 6.83 -8.09 -30.15
C GLN A 389 6.49 -6.79 -30.88
N HIS A 390 5.45 -6.06 -30.42
CA HIS A 390 5.13 -4.73 -30.96
C HIS A 390 6.26 -3.74 -30.69
N ASN A 391 6.80 -3.70 -29.47
CA ASN A 391 7.93 -2.84 -29.09
C ASN A 391 9.15 -3.09 -29.99
N ALA A 392 9.48 -4.35 -30.25
CA ALA A 392 10.58 -4.72 -31.17
C ALA A 392 10.35 -4.16 -32.57
N ARG A 393 9.15 -4.34 -33.14
CA ARG A 393 8.82 -3.81 -34.47
C ARG A 393 8.93 -2.30 -34.56
N GLN A 394 8.52 -1.56 -33.51
CA GLN A 394 8.66 -0.09 -33.48
C GLN A 394 10.12 0.35 -33.53
N GLN A 395 11.06 -0.46 -33.05
CA GLN A 395 12.48 -0.21 -33.11
C GLN A 395 13.16 -0.80 -34.37
N GLY A 396 12.39 -1.38 -35.31
CA GLY A 396 12.95 -2.04 -36.48
C GLY A 396 13.62 -3.38 -36.18
N LEU A 397 13.35 -3.97 -35.02
CA LEU A 397 13.92 -5.23 -34.56
C LEU A 397 12.99 -6.41 -34.86
N LYS A 398 13.57 -7.61 -34.93
CA LYS A 398 12.85 -8.89 -35.00
C LYS A 398 12.69 -9.46 -33.59
N GLY A 399 11.68 -10.34 -33.40
CA GLY A 399 11.42 -11.01 -32.13
C GLY A 399 10.64 -10.14 -31.17
N ALA A 400 11.03 -10.12 -29.91
CA ALA A 400 10.37 -9.38 -28.84
C ALA A 400 11.36 -8.50 -28.09
N LEU A 401 10.93 -7.32 -27.69
CA LEU A 401 11.67 -6.39 -26.83
C LEU A 401 10.82 -6.08 -25.60
N TYR A 402 11.09 -6.73 -24.50
CA TYR A 402 10.41 -6.45 -23.25
C TYR A 402 10.76 -5.04 -22.77
N PRO A 403 9.80 -4.30 -22.16
CA PRO A 403 10.05 -2.94 -21.72
C PRO A 403 10.99 -2.91 -20.50
N MET A 404 11.72 -1.80 -20.36
CA MET A 404 12.52 -1.50 -19.17
C MET A 404 11.58 -1.26 -17.98
N VAL A 405 10.55 -0.45 -18.18
CA VAL A 405 9.54 -0.08 -17.18
C VAL A 405 8.14 -0.25 -17.77
N THR A 406 7.26 -0.91 -17.04
CA THR A 406 5.92 -1.17 -17.57
C THR A 406 4.88 -1.46 -16.50
N PHE A 407 3.61 -1.25 -16.87
CA PHE A 407 2.43 -1.82 -16.20
C PHE A 407 1.74 -2.87 -17.07
N THR A 408 1.85 -2.78 -18.40
CA THR A 408 1.04 -3.58 -19.35
C THR A 408 1.86 -4.22 -20.48
N GLY A 409 3.19 -4.10 -20.44
CA GLY A 409 4.07 -4.50 -21.54
C GLY A 409 4.45 -3.35 -22.47
N VAL A 410 3.77 -2.21 -22.39
CA VAL A 410 4.17 -0.98 -23.08
C VAL A 410 5.33 -0.34 -22.31
N GLU A 411 6.40 0.06 -23.03
CA GLU A 411 7.46 0.86 -22.40
C GLU A 411 6.89 2.20 -21.95
N CYS A 412 6.99 2.48 -20.67
CA CYS A 412 6.39 3.68 -20.10
C CYS A 412 7.35 4.53 -19.25
N HIS A 413 8.64 4.32 -19.40
CA HIS A 413 9.66 5.16 -18.78
C HIS A 413 10.40 5.96 -19.86
N ASN A 414 10.35 7.27 -19.77
CA ASN A 414 10.95 8.16 -20.76
C ASN A 414 11.88 9.23 -20.18
N GLU A 415 12.26 9.09 -18.93
CA GLU A 415 13.19 10.04 -18.31
C GLU A 415 14.63 9.81 -18.76
N TRP A 416 14.96 8.59 -19.25
CA TRP A 416 16.30 8.21 -19.66
C TRP A 416 16.34 7.68 -21.09
N GLU A 417 17.17 8.26 -21.92
CA GLU A 417 17.37 7.81 -23.30
C GLU A 417 17.83 6.34 -23.39
N ILE A 418 18.63 5.91 -22.44
CA ILE A 418 19.20 4.57 -22.36
C ILE A 418 18.14 3.46 -22.34
N THR A 419 16.91 3.73 -21.91
CA THR A 419 15.83 2.74 -21.88
C THR A 419 15.51 2.14 -23.26
N PHE A 420 15.84 2.81 -24.36
CA PHE A 420 15.66 2.29 -25.71
C PHE A 420 16.74 1.27 -26.10
N GLU A 421 17.91 1.34 -25.50
CA GLU A 421 19.11 0.61 -25.91
C GLU A 421 19.43 -0.55 -24.97
N GLU A 422 18.78 -0.64 -23.83
CA GLU A 422 19.00 -1.67 -22.84
C GLU A 422 18.34 -2.99 -23.25
N ILE A 423 19.12 -3.91 -23.81
CA ILE A 423 18.65 -5.25 -24.23
C ILE A 423 18.81 -6.32 -23.14
N HIS A 424 19.57 -6.07 -22.09
CA HIS A 424 19.81 -7.02 -20.99
C HIS A 424 18.51 -7.41 -20.26
N ARG A 425 17.46 -6.62 -20.33
CA ARG A 425 16.13 -6.95 -19.81
C ARG A 425 15.56 -8.22 -20.44
N ASN A 426 15.80 -8.48 -21.73
CA ASN A 426 15.44 -9.75 -22.35
C ASN A 426 16.28 -10.93 -21.80
N GLY A 427 17.56 -10.65 -21.53
CA GLY A 427 18.42 -11.62 -20.84
C GLY A 427 17.92 -11.95 -19.43
N ALA A 428 17.39 -10.95 -18.70
CA ALA A 428 16.79 -11.17 -17.39
C ALA A 428 15.54 -12.07 -17.46
N MET A 429 14.71 -11.95 -18.51
CA MET A 429 13.57 -12.86 -18.73
C MET A 429 14.06 -14.31 -18.91
N ALA A 430 15.01 -14.53 -19.81
CA ALA A 430 15.57 -15.85 -20.05
C ALA A 430 16.22 -16.43 -18.78
N TYR A 431 16.93 -15.61 -18.02
CA TYR A 431 17.55 -15.98 -16.74
C TYR A 431 16.50 -16.42 -15.70
N ALA A 432 15.39 -15.67 -15.59
CA ALA A 432 14.33 -16.00 -14.65
C ALA A 432 13.60 -17.31 -15.03
N ILE A 433 13.32 -17.54 -16.32
CA ILE A 433 12.74 -18.78 -16.82
C ILE A 433 13.68 -19.96 -16.53
N TYR A 434 14.97 -19.80 -16.83
CA TYR A 434 15.99 -20.81 -16.55
C TYR A 434 16.06 -21.18 -15.07
N ASN A 435 16.12 -20.17 -14.19
CA ASN A 435 16.17 -20.41 -12.75
C ASN A 435 14.89 -21.10 -12.25
N TYR A 436 13.72 -20.63 -12.67
CA TYR A 436 12.46 -21.23 -12.28
C TYR A 436 12.40 -22.72 -12.68
N THR A 437 12.69 -23.02 -13.94
CA THR A 437 12.62 -24.39 -14.47
C THR A 437 13.62 -25.32 -13.77
N ASN A 438 14.86 -24.86 -13.55
CA ASN A 438 15.86 -25.66 -12.86
C ASN A 438 15.56 -25.87 -11.38
N TYR A 439 14.95 -24.89 -10.73
CA TYR A 439 14.64 -24.96 -9.30
C TYR A 439 13.41 -25.84 -9.03
N THR A 440 12.37 -25.74 -9.88
CA THR A 440 11.08 -26.42 -9.68
C THR A 440 10.94 -27.72 -10.47
N GLY A 441 11.66 -27.88 -11.58
CA GLY A 441 11.44 -28.98 -12.52
C GLY A 441 10.16 -28.86 -13.36
N ASP A 442 9.52 -27.68 -13.41
CA ASP A 442 8.26 -27.47 -14.14
C ASP A 442 8.49 -27.39 -15.67
N GLU A 443 8.66 -28.55 -16.30
CA GLU A 443 8.81 -28.67 -17.75
C GLU A 443 7.52 -28.25 -18.48
N THR A 444 6.36 -28.35 -17.83
CA THR A 444 5.06 -27.94 -18.43
C THR A 444 5.03 -26.43 -18.67
N TYR A 445 5.46 -25.65 -17.67
CA TYR A 445 5.63 -24.22 -17.83
C TYR A 445 6.61 -23.90 -18.96
N LEU A 446 7.77 -24.56 -18.98
CA LEU A 446 8.79 -24.32 -20.01
C LEU A 446 8.23 -24.55 -21.41
N ALA A 447 7.50 -25.64 -21.62
CA ALA A 447 6.94 -26.01 -22.93
C ALA A 447 5.81 -25.10 -23.40
N GLN A 448 5.04 -24.53 -22.50
CA GLN A 448 3.83 -23.76 -22.82
C GLN A 448 4.04 -22.23 -22.81
N GLU A 449 4.84 -21.75 -21.88
CA GLU A 449 4.96 -20.32 -21.59
C GLU A 449 6.44 -19.81 -21.58
N GLY A 450 7.41 -20.72 -21.42
CA GLY A 450 8.80 -20.36 -21.18
C GLY A 450 9.69 -20.35 -22.45
N LEU A 451 9.21 -20.86 -23.62
CA LEU A 451 10.00 -20.95 -24.87
C LEU A 451 9.66 -19.83 -25.87
#